data_e408fa6fc3bcc55687ca492bf31ed746
#
_entry.id   e408fa6fc3bcc55687ca492bf31ed746
#
_cell.length_a   1.000
_cell.length_b   1.000
_cell.length_c   1.000
_cell.angle_alpha   90.00
_cell.angle_beta   90.00
_cell.angle_gamma   90.00
#
_symmetry.space_group_name_H-M   'P 1'
#
loop_
_entity.id
_entity.type
_entity.pdbx_description
1 polymer ?
#
loop_
_entity_poly.entity_id
_entity_poly.type
_entity_poly.pdbx_seq_one_letter_code
_entity_poly.pdbx_strand_id
1 'polypeptide(L)'
;MSKRTVRVYGFLEDAQGRVLVSAERFRGQPLVKYPGGGVEWGEGIREALVREFQEELQLDVSVEDLVYFNEFPVVSAFDPEVQVFSFFYRVTAVGPMSFATHPTVAVPDEDGERAVWVPKAELANVPFTYPIEQEATKAYLLRK
;
A
#
# COMPACT_ATOMS: atom_id res chain seq x y z
N MET A 1 1.26 1.36 27.48
CA MET A 1 2.31 0.38 27.10
C MET A 1 2.67 0.57 25.64
N SER A 2 3.95 0.77 25.35
CA SER A 2 4.40 0.97 23.97
C SER A 2 4.41 -0.35 23.20
N LYS A 3 4.07 -0.28 21.93
CA LYS A 3 3.96 -1.44 21.03
C LYS A 3 4.65 -1.14 19.71
N ARG A 4 5.01 -2.20 19.02
CA ARG A 4 5.44 -2.13 17.63
C ARG A 4 4.46 -2.90 16.79
N THR A 5 4.20 -2.39 15.59
CA THR A 5 3.37 -3.08 14.63
C THR A 5 4.09 -3.12 13.29
N VAL A 6 3.79 -4.14 12.51
CA VAL A 6 4.39 -4.36 11.19
C VAL A 6 3.30 -4.26 10.15
N ARG A 7 3.56 -3.50 9.10
CA ARG A 7 2.64 -3.34 7.97
C ARG A 7 3.36 -3.67 6.68
N VAL A 8 2.61 -4.07 5.65
CA VAL A 8 3.19 -4.46 4.37
C VAL A 8 2.32 -3.93 3.23
N TYR A 9 2.98 -3.42 2.19
CA TYR A 9 2.32 -2.80 1.03
C TYR A 9 2.95 -3.28 -0.26
N GLY A 10 2.20 -3.18 -1.35
CA GLY A 10 2.65 -3.65 -2.64
C GLY A 10 2.57 -2.60 -3.74
N PHE A 11 3.61 -2.56 -4.56
CA PHE A 11 3.60 -1.83 -5.83
C PHE A 11 3.14 -2.82 -6.90
N LEU A 12 1.91 -2.67 -7.35
CA LEU A 12 1.34 -3.47 -8.43
C LEU A 12 1.31 -2.63 -9.69
N GLU A 13 1.97 -3.09 -10.75
CA GLU A 13 2.06 -2.37 -12.01
C GLU A 13 1.28 -3.13 -13.08
N ASP A 14 0.51 -2.41 -13.91
CA ASP A 14 -0.20 -3.02 -15.03
C ASP A 14 0.64 -3.01 -16.31
N ALA A 15 0.07 -3.55 -17.39
CA ALA A 15 0.77 -3.64 -18.68
C ALA A 15 1.05 -2.28 -19.31
N GLN A 16 0.37 -1.22 -18.88
CA GLN A 16 0.57 0.14 -19.39
C GLN A 16 1.53 0.97 -18.54
N GLY A 17 2.17 0.36 -17.53
CA GLY A 17 3.10 1.06 -16.67
C GLY A 17 2.42 1.92 -15.62
N ARG A 18 1.19 1.61 -15.25
CA ARG A 18 0.46 2.30 -14.18
C ARG A 18 0.57 1.49 -12.90
N VAL A 19 0.60 2.21 -11.78
CA VAL A 19 0.75 1.62 -10.45
C VAL A 19 -0.53 1.80 -9.66
N LEU A 20 -0.96 0.78 -8.94
CA LEU A 20 -2.20 0.82 -8.18
C LEU A 20 -2.01 1.58 -6.87
N VAL A 21 -2.89 2.54 -6.63
CA VAL A 21 -2.95 3.36 -5.43
C VAL A 21 -4.31 3.15 -4.78
N SER A 22 -4.37 3.17 -3.47
CA SER A 22 -5.60 3.05 -2.70
C SER A 22 -5.98 4.41 -2.12
N ALA A 23 -7.21 4.84 -2.37
CA ALA A 23 -7.79 6.01 -1.75
C ALA A 23 -8.91 5.53 -0.83
N GLU A 24 -8.74 5.68 0.46
CA GLU A 24 -9.59 5.06 1.48
C GLU A 24 -10.09 6.10 2.48
N ARG A 25 -11.30 5.87 3.00
CA ARG A 25 -11.73 6.52 4.23
C ARG A 25 -11.89 5.43 5.28
N PHE A 26 -11.10 5.55 6.33
CA PHE A 26 -11.07 4.56 7.42
C PHE A 26 -11.39 5.27 8.73
N ARG A 27 -12.49 4.86 9.38
CA ARG A 27 -12.96 5.50 10.63
C ARG A 27 -13.08 7.01 10.48
N GLY A 28 -13.61 7.44 9.33
CA GLY A 28 -13.78 8.84 9.01
C GLY A 28 -12.52 9.58 8.57
N GLN A 29 -11.35 8.91 8.57
CA GLN A 29 -10.08 9.54 8.21
C GLN A 29 -9.67 9.22 6.78
N PRO A 30 -9.24 10.22 6.00
CA PRO A 30 -8.76 9.97 4.65
C PRO A 30 -7.37 9.35 4.66
N LEU A 31 -7.19 8.33 3.81
CA LEU A 31 -5.93 7.63 3.65
C LEU A 31 -5.66 7.42 2.17
N VAL A 32 -4.54 7.92 1.69
CA VAL A 32 -4.04 7.63 0.35
C VAL A 32 -2.74 6.86 0.53
N LYS A 33 -2.72 5.63 0.05
CA LYS A 33 -1.63 4.70 0.30
C LYS A 33 -1.54 3.66 -0.82
N TYR A 34 -0.54 2.80 -0.75
CA TYR A 34 -0.50 1.61 -1.61
C TYR A 34 -1.36 0.50 -1.00
N PRO A 35 -1.83 -0.45 -1.81
CA PRO A 35 -2.57 -1.60 -1.27
C PRO A 35 -1.73 -2.41 -0.29
N GLY A 36 -2.35 -2.87 0.77
CA GLY A 36 -1.71 -3.64 1.82
C GLY A 36 -2.33 -3.38 3.17
N GLY A 37 -1.65 -3.78 4.23
CA GLY A 37 -2.16 -3.59 5.57
C GLY A 37 -1.28 -4.21 6.65
N GLY A 38 -1.87 -4.48 7.79
CA GLY A 38 -1.17 -5.01 8.94
C GLY A 38 -0.80 -6.49 8.82
N VAL A 39 0.37 -6.82 9.31
CA VAL A 39 0.81 -8.21 9.43
C VAL A 39 0.25 -8.76 10.73
N GLU A 40 -0.43 -9.89 10.66
CA GLU A 40 -1.07 -10.50 11.81
C GLU A 40 -0.09 -11.39 12.57
N TRP A 41 -0.41 -11.65 13.82
CA TRP A 41 0.39 -12.53 14.67
C TRP A 41 0.53 -13.92 14.03
N GLY A 42 1.76 -14.40 13.97
CA GLY A 42 2.05 -15.72 13.40
C GLY A 42 2.13 -15.75 11.88
N GLU A 43 1.92 -14.61 11.23
CA GLU A 43 1.93 -14.51 9.79
C GLU A 43 3.26 -13.94 9.29
N GLY A 44 3.78 -14.49 8.19
CA GLY A 44 4.96 -13.93 7.55
C GLY A 44 4.60 -12.63 6.80
N ILE A 45 5.60 -11.78 6.58
CA ILE A 45 5.38 -10.48 5.93
C ILE A 45 4.86 -10.65 4.51
N ARG A 46 5.46 -11.56 3.74
CA ARG A 46 5.03 -11.85 2.36
C ARG A 46 3.65 -12.50 2.31
N GLU A 47 3.38 -13.40 3.26
CA GLU A 47 2.07 -14.05 3.38
C GLU A 47 0.98 -13.01 3.64
N ALA A 48 1.28 -12.03 4.51
CA ALA A 48 0.35 -10.96 4.83
C ALA A 48 0.00 -10.15 3.59
N LEU A 49 0.97 -9.85 2.75
CA LEU A 49 0.73 -9.08 1.54
C LEU A 49 -0.15 -9.83 0.55
N VAL A 50 0.07 -11.14 0.37
CA VAL A 50 -0.79 -11.98 -0.46
C VAL A 50 -2.22 -11.96 0.07
N ARG A 51 -2.39 -12.11 1.39
CA ARG A 51 -3.70 -12.07 2.04
C ARG A 51 -4.40 -10.73 1.85
N GLU A 52 -3.69 -9.62 2.05
CA GLU A 52 -4.27 -8.29 1.90
C GLU A 52 -4.77 -8.03 0.48
N PHE A 53 -3.99 -8.43 -0.54
CA PHE A 53 -4.44 -8.29 -1.93
C PHE A 53 -5.67 -9.16 -2.21
N GLN A 54 -5.73 -10.35 -1.63
CA GLN A 54 -6.90 -11.22 -1.79
C GLN A 54 -8.13 -10.61 -1.11
N GLU A 55 -7.99 -10.09 0.09
CA GLU A 55 -9.10 -9.49 0.83
C GLU A 55 -9.62 -8.21 0.16
N GLU A 56 -8.71 -7.32 -0.23
CA GLU A 56 -9.09 -6.00 -0.75
C GLU A 56 -9.50 -6.02 -2.22
N LEU A 57 -8.85 -6.83 -3.03
CA LEU A 57 -8.98 -6.78 -4.49
C LEU A 57 -9.41 -8.10 -5.13
N GLN A 58 -9.54 -9.16 -4.32
CA GLN A 58 -9.81 -10.52 -4.80
C GLN A 58 -8.80 -10.91 -5.88
N LEU A 59 -7.55 -10.52 -5.67
CA LEU A 59 -6.46 -10.73 -6.62
C LEU A 59 -5.37 -11.58 -5.99
N ASP A 60 -4.98 -12.64 -6.68
CA ASP A 60 -3.81 -13.41 -6.30
C ASP A 60 -2.57 -12.72 -6.85
N VAL A 61 -1.55 -12.58 -6.00
CA VAL A 61 -0.30 -11.92 -6.39
C VAL A 61 0.89 -12.78 -6.02
N SER A 62 1.97 -12.58 -6.77
CA SER A 62 3.30 -13.08 -6.43
C SER A 62 4.09 -11.89 -5.86
N VAL A 63 4.65 -12.07 -4.67
CA VAL A 63 5.45 -11.03 -4.02
C VAL A 63 6.89 -11.17 -4.51
N GLU A 64 7.39 -10.10 -5.11
CA GLU A 64 8.71 -10.07 -5.72
C GLU A 64 9.75 -9.49 -4.74
N ASP A 65 10.54 -8.53 -5.17
CA ASP A 65 11.62 -7.98 -4.38
C ASP A 65 11.17 -6.89 -3.41
N LEU A 66 11.89 -6.79 -2.30
CA LEU A 66 11.71 -5.72 -1.32
C LEU A 66 12.25 -4.41 -1.92
N VAL A 67 11.42 -3.37 -1.90
CA VAL A 67 11.77 -2.06 -2.45
C VAL A 67 12.22 -1.11 -1.35
N TYR A 68 11.50 -1.08 -0.23
CA TYR A 68 11.76 -0.12 0.83
C TYR A 68 11.21 -0.61 2.17
N PHE A 69 11.88 -0.26 3.24
CA PHE A 69 11.34 -0.36 4.59
C PHE A 69 11.97 0.75 5.45
N ASN A 70 11.26 1.20 6.48
CA ASN A 70 11.80 2.22 7.36
C ASN A 70 12.76 1.58 8.39
N GLU A 71 13.95 2.12 8.47
CA GLU A 71 14.98 1.68 9.43
C GLU A 71 14.91 2.47 10.74
N PHE A 72 14.04 3.47 10.78
CA PHE A 72 13.84 4.34 11.93
C PHE A 72 12.39 4.27 12.38
N PRO A 73 12.09 4.54 13.64
CA PRO A 73 10.72 4.43 14.12
C PRO A 73 9.81 5.49 13.52
N VAL A 74 8.60 5.06 13.17
CA VAL A 74 7.52 5.95 12.72
C VAL A 74 6.36 5.73 13.66
N VAL A 75 5.87 6.81 14.28
CA VAL A 75 4.75 6.73 15.23
C VAL A 75 3.45 6.63 14.45
N SER A 76 2.56 5.72 14.88
CA SER A 76 1.25 5.56 14.28
C SER A 76 0.44 6.85 14.39
N ALA A 77 -0.29 7.19 13.31
CA ALA A 77 -1.20 8.32 13.32
C ALA A 77 -2.42 8.10 14.22
N PHE A 78 -2.71 6.83 14.53
CA PHE A 78 -3.90 6.46 15.32
C PHE A 78 -3.59 6.24 16.79
N ASP A 79 -2.33 6.00 17.15
CA ASP A 79 -1.95 5.70 18.52
C ASP A 79 -0.49 6.12 18.77
N PRO A 80 -0.24 7.14 19.61
CA PRO A 80 1.11 7.63 19.85
C PRO A 80 2.03 6.64 20.58
N GLU A 81 1.49 5.57 21.13
CA GLU A 81 2.28 4.53 21.78
C GLU A 81 2.69 3.41 20.84
N VAL A 82 2.28 3.47 19.57
CA VAL A 82 2.59 2.46 18.58
C VAL A 82 3.62 2.98 17.59
N GLN A 83 4.72 2.23 17.44
CA GLN A 83 5.71 2.45 16.39
C GLN A 83 5.42 1.47 15.25
N VAL A 84 5.45 1.99 14.03
CA VAL A 84 5.09 1.23 12.82
C VAL A 84 6.34 0.97 11.99
N PHE A 85 6.52 -0.28 11.59
CA PHE A 85 7.52 -0.67 10.60
C PHE A 85 6.79 -1.16 9.36
N SER A 86 7.05 -0.54 8.23
CA SER A 86 6.36 -0.81 6.98
C SER A 86 7.32 -1.33 5.93
N PHE A 87 6.91 -2.40 5.26
CA PHE A 87 7.69 -3.04 4.20
C PHE A 87 6.94 -2.88 2.89
N PHE A 88 7.66 -2.45 1.85
CA PHE A 88 7.08 -2.22 0.53
C PHE A 88 7.74 -3.17 -0.47
N TYR A 89 6.95 -4.01 -1.10
CA TYR A 89 7.41 -4.99 -2.09
C TYR A 89 6.84 -4.69 -3.46
N ARG A 90 7.58 -5.05 -4.49
CA ARG A 90 7.01 -5.15 -5.82
C ARG A 90 6.19 -6.44 -5.89
N VAL A 91 4.99 -6.36 -6.48
CA VAL A 91 4.13 -7.53 -6.66
C VAL A 91 3.69 -7.63 -8.11
N THR A 92 3.40 -8.85 -8.54
CA THR A 92 2.85 -9.14 -9.86
C THR A 92 1.55 -9.92 -9.72
N ALA A 93 0.59 -9.60 -10.57
CA ALA A 93 -0.69 -10.30 -10.56
C ALA A 93 -0.53 -11.72 -11.09
N VAL A 94 -1.18 -12.67 -10.43
CA VAL A 94 -1.30 -14.05 -10.89
C VAL A 94 -2.73 -14.21 -11.40
N GLY A 95 -2.91 -14.14 -12.71
CA GLY A 95 -4.23 -14.21 -13.32
C GLY A 95 -4.82 -12.82 -13.63
N PRO A 96 -6.08 -12.80 -14.07
CA PRO A 96 -6.70 -11.56 -14.54
C PRO A 96 -7.00 -10.60 -13.39
N MET A 97 -6.88 -9.30 -13.68
CA MET A 97 -7.24 -8.23 -12.75
C MET A 97 -8.63 -7.73 -13.09
N SER A 98 -9.62 -8.07 -12.27
CA SER A 98 -11.04 -7.76 -12.54
C SER A 98 -11.67 -6.87 -11.45
N PHE A 99 -10.88 -6.36 -10.53
CA PHE A 99 -11.39 -5.47 -9.48
C PHE A 99 -11.82 -4.11 -10.05
N ALA A 100 -12.77 -3.48 -9.38
CA ALA A 100 -13.26 -2.16 -9.78
C ALA A 100 -12.21 -1.09 -9.50
N THR A 101 -12.11 -0.11 -10.41
CA THR A 101 -11.19 1.02 -10.25
C THR A 101 -11.92 2.33 -10.40
N HIS A 102 -11.34 3.39 -9.83
CA HIS A 102 -11.84 4.76 -9.93
C HIS A 102 -10.88 5.57 -10.79
N PRO A 103 -11.37 6.52 -11.60
CA PRO A 103 -10.49 7.26 -12.52
C PRO A 103 -9.53 8.24 -11.87
N THR A 104 -9.84 8.73 -10.67
CA THR A 104 -9.00 9.73 -9.99
C THR A 104 -8.74 9.34 -8.54
N VAL A 105 -7.60 9.83 -8.02
CA VAL A 105 -7.26 9.63 -6.61
C VAL A 105 -8.16 10.57 -5.78
N ALA A 106 -9.28 10.05 -5.36
CA ALA A 106 -10.26 10.79 -4.57
C ALA A 106 -10.78 9.91 -3.45
N VAL A 107 -10.61 10.36 -2.22
CA VAL A 107 -11.08 9.64 -1.03
C VAL A 107 -12.61 9.63 -1.04
N PRO A 108 -13.25 8.47 -0.80
CA PRO A 108 -14.71 8.42 -0.75
C PRO A 108 -15.28 9.24 0.41
N ASP A 109 -16.53 9.67 0.25
CA ASP A 109 -17.21 10.48 1.28
C ASP A 109 -17.58 9.66 2.51
N GLU A 110 -17.79 8.36 2.33
CA GLU A 110 -18.10 7.42 3.40
C GLU A 110 -16.97 6.40 3.53
N ASP A 111 -16.91 5.69 4.66
CA ASP A 111 -15.89 4.66 4.87
C ASP A 111 -15.93 3.65 3.74
N GLY A 112 -14.77 3.37 3.19
CA GLY A 112 -14.60 2.50 2.04
C GLY A 112 -13.27 2.74 1.35
N GLU A 113 -12.99 1.96 0.34
CA GLU A 113 -11.71 1.99 -0.37
C GLU A 113 -11.93 2.00 -1.87
N ARG A 114 -11.14 2.79 -2.58
CA ARG A 114 -11.12 2.86 -4.04
C ARG A 114 -9.74 2.55 -4.56
N ALA A 115 -9.66 1.69 -5.56
CA ALA A 115 -8.42 1.40 -6.27
C ALA A 115 -8.31 2.33 -7.47
N VAL A 116 -7.13 2.90 -7.67
CA VAL A 116 -6.88 3.87 -8.74
C VAL A 116 -5.56 3.53 -9.43
N TRP A 117 -5.60 3.38 -10.75
CA TRP A 117 -4.38 3.24 -11.54
C TRP A 117 -3.76 4.62 -11.79
N VAL A 118 -2.51 4.79 -11.41
CA VAL A 118 -1.77 6.05 -11.58
C VAL A 118 -0.59 5.82 -12.51
N PRO A 119 -0.47 6.60 -13.59
CA PRO A 119 0.71 6.50 -14.45
C PRO A 119 1.99 6.71 -13.64
N LYS A 120 3.00 5.91 -13.93
CA LYS A 120 4.26 5.95 -13.17
C LYS A 120 4.88 7.36 -13.15
N ALA A 121 4.74 8.10 -14.25
CA ALA A 121 5.24 9.47 -14.34
C ALA A 121 4.55 10.45 -13.40
N GLU A 122 3.35 10.11 -12.91
CA GLU A 122 2.58 10.97 -12.00
C GLU A 122 2.63 10.48 -10.55
N LEU A 123 3.29 9.38 -10.31
CA LEU A 123 3.29 8.74 -9.00
C LEU A 123 3.91 9.63 -7.91
N ALA A 124 4.94 10.40 -8.26
CA ALA A 124 5.58 11.33 -7.33
C ALA A 124 4.66 12.47 -6.89
N ASN A 125 3.58 12.73 -7.63
CA ASN A 125 2.64 13.82 -7.34
C ASN A 125 1.40 13.35 -6.58
N VAL A 126 1.28 12.07 -6.29
CA VAL A 126 0.15 11.53 -5.52
C VAL A 126 0.22 12.07 -4.10
N PRO A 127 -0.90 12.61 -3.56
CA PRO A 127 -0.90 13.17 -2.20
C PRO A 127 -1.05 12.09 -1.14
N PHE A 128 -0.02 11.27 -0.99
CA PHE A 128 -0.01 10.23 0.03
C PHE A 128 -0.17 10.82 1.42
N THR A 129 -0.92 10.15 2.26
CA THR A 129 -1.24 10.64 3.60
C THR A 129 -0.01 10.72 4.50
N TYR A 130 0.92 9.76 4.38
CA TYR A 130 2.09 9.71 5.24
C TYR A 130 3.39 9.85 4.45
N PRO A 131 4.42 10.46 5.06
CA PRO A 131 5.72 10.64 4.39
C PRO A 131 6.38 9.34 3.96
N ILE A 132 6.10 8.22 4.63
CA ILE A 132 6.74 6.95 4.31
C ILE A 132 6.39 6.44 2.91
N GLU A 133 5.15 6.69 2.44
CA GLU A 133 4.78 6.30 1.08
C GLU A 133 5.54 7.12 0.04
N GLN A 134 5.84 8.38 0.35
CA GLN A 134 6.65 9.21 -0.54
C GLN A 134 8.08 8.69 -0.64
N GLU A 135 8.65 8.28 0.48
CA GLU A 135 10.00 7.70 0.49
C GLU A 135 10.05 6.37 -0.24
N ALA A 136 9.05 5.53 -0.04
CA ALA A 136 8.92 4.26 -0.75
C ALA A 136 8.75 4.49 -2.25
N THR A 137 7.99 5.50 -2.64
CA THR A 137 7.78 5.87 -4.04
C THR A 137 9.11 6.27 -4.70
N LYS A 138 9.92 7.09 -4.02
CA LYS A 138 11.24 7.46 -4.54
C LYS A 138 12.11 6.22 -4.77
N ALA A 139 12.13 5.31 -3.81
CA ALA A 139 12.90 4.08 -3.93
C ALA A 139 12.41 3.23 -5.11
N TYR A 140 11.09 3.15 -5.29
CA TYR A 140 10.49 2.39 -6.40
C TYR A 140 10.86 3.00 -7.76
N LEU A 141 10.77 4.32 -7.88
CA LEU A 141 11.05 5.01 -9.15
C LEU A 141 12.53 4.95 -9.55
N LEU A 142 13.43 4.77 -8.60
CA LEU A 142 14.86 4.63 -8.86
C LEU A 142 15.25 3.22 -9.31
N ARG A 143 14.38 2.24 -9.17
CA ARG A 143 14.66 0.85 -9.58
C ARG A 143 14.52 0.71 -11.09
N LYS A 144 15.35 -0.13 -11.65
CA LYS A 144 15.34 -0.43 -13.07
C LYS A 144 14.69 -1.79 -13.35
#